data_e764cf799731f6473e5bc7df0c070b08
#
_entry.id   e764cf799731f6473e5bc7df0c070b08
#
_cell.length_a   1.000
_cell.length_b   1.000
_cell.length_c   1.000
_cell.angle_alpha   90.00
_cell.angle_beta   90.00
_cell.angle_gamma   90.00
#
_symmetry.space_group_name_H-M   'P 1'
#
loop_
_entity.id
_entity.type
_entity.pdbx_description
1 polymer ?
#
loop_
_entity_poly.entity_id
_entity_poly.type
_entity_poly.pdbx_seq_one_letter_code
_entity_poly.pdbx_strand_id
1 'polypeptide(L)'
;MKSLNYFRFAAAGLVLSIFTISCNTAPEKEKEVEVRQEAPVAKTDMDAVKTQIQELENTWAEVDNARDAEKISNFYAEDAVVMSADKPMIKGREAIKKDMEASMAAREEGATAKYEVLDVYGDENVVTEIGKSTRMDAAGKVISTGKYIAIWEKRDGKYVCVREMSFTDKEISQ
;
A
#
# COMPACT_ATOMS: atom_id res chain seq x y z
N MET A 1 -68.80 8.00 -22.78
CA MET A 1 -70.06 7.21 -22.59
C MET A 1 -70.01 6.60 -21.18
N LYS A 2 -70.96 7.07 -20.35
CA LYS A 2 -71.69 6.35 -19.28
C LYS A 2 -70.82 5.75 -18.17
N SER A 3 -71.08 5.89 -16.90
CA SER A 3 -72.09 6.56 -16.02
C SER A 3 -71.63 6.23 -14.59
N LEU A 4 -71.37 7.16 -13.76
CA LEU A 4 -72.21 7.65 -12.66
C LEU A 4 -73.06 6.57 -11.96
N ASN A 5 -72.71 6.25 -10.69
CA ASN A 5 -73.76 5.98 -9.71
C ASN A 5 -73.25 6.31 -8.29
N TYR A 6 -73.94 7.24 -7.71
CA TYR A 6 -74.05 7.60 -6.30
C TYR A 6 -74.77 6.50 -5.53
N PHE A 7 -74.35 6.19 -4.28
CA PHE A 7 -75.33 5.79 -3.28
C PHE A 7 -74.97 6.38 -1.90
N ARG A 8 -75.90 7.09 -1.36
CA ARG A 8 -75.93 7.75 -0.05
C ARG A 8 -76.60 6.83 0.97
N PHE A 9 -76.48 7.18 2.23
CA PHE A 9 -77.20 6.82 3.48
C PHE A 9 -76.30 5.93 4.38
N ALA A 10 -76.33 6.12 5.70
CA ALA A 10 -76.94 7.03 6.63
C ALA A 10 -76.20 6.96 7.95
N ALA A 11 -76.32 7.98 8.73
CA ALA A 11 -75.80 8.15 10.07
C ALA A 11 -76.43 7.18 11.08
N ALA A 12 -75.62 6.70 12.03
CA ALA A 12 -76.13 6.38 13.38
C ALA A 12 -74.98 6.58 14.36
N GLY A 13 -75.16 7.51 15.25
CA GLY A 13 -74.20 7.81 16.33
C GLY A 13 -74.30 6.81 17.48
N LEU A 14 -73.22 6.64 18.15
CA LEU A 14 -73.24 6.19 19.56
C LEU A 14 -71.99 6.69 20.30
N VAL A 15 -72.23 7.62 21.16
CA VAL A 15 -71.75 7.89 22.53
C VAL A 15 -70.44 7.26 22.97
N LEU A 16 -69.46 8.10 23.15
CA LEU A 16 -68.69 8.46 24.33
C LEU A 16 -68.22 7.34 25.28
N SER A 17 -66.93 7.13 25.28
CA SER A 17 -66.22 6.82 26.54
C SER A 17 -64.78 7.35 26.44
N ILE A 18 -64.53 8.46 27.12
CA ILE A 18 -63.21 9.06 27.27
C ILE A 18 -62.46 8.24 28.33
N PHE A 19 -61.56 7.39 27.93
CA PHE A 19 -60.51 6.88 28.82
C PHE A 19 -59.27 7.72 28.65
N THR A 20 -59.03 8.63 29.54
CA THR A 20 -57.76 9.33 29.70
C THR A 20 -56.77 8.41 30.34
N ILE A 21 -56.00 7.69 29.52
CA ILE A 21 -54.79 7.03 30.00
C ILE A 21 -53.70 8.10 29.96
N SER A 22 -53.39 8.65 31.10
CA SER A 22 -52.24 9.51 31.33
C SER A 22 -51.00 8.61 31.36
N CYS A 23 -50.39 8.40 30.18
CA CYS A 23 -49.05 7.91 30.12
C CYS A 23 -48.07 9.05 30.39
N ASN A 24 -47.58 9.08 31.59
CA ASN A 24 -46.49 9.94 32.03
C ASN A 24 -45.19 9.39 31.40
N THR A 25 -44.92 9.69 30.14
CA THR A 25 -43.61 9.43 29.52
C THR A 25 -42.71 10.60 29.87
N ALA A 26 -41.80 10.34 30.80
CA ALA A 26 -40.66 11.23 31.05
C ALA A 26 -39.91 11.42 29.69
N PRO A 27 -39.44 12.64 29.40
CA PRO A 27 -38.65 12.86 28.18
C PRO A 27 -37.36 12.08 28.27
N GLU A 28 -37.26 11.08 27.39
CA GLU A 28 -36.01 10.39 27.11
C GLU A 28 -35.03 11.45 26.59
N LYS A 29 -34.01 11.76 27.36
CA LYS A 29 -32.94 12.66 26.92
C LYS A 29 -32.29 11.98 25.73
N GLU A 30 -32.55 12.46 24.53
CA GLU A 30 -31.71 12.20 23.37
C GLU A 30 -30.25 12.48 23.77
N LYS A 31 -29.46 11.44 23.82
CA LYS A 31 -28.00 11.60 23.93
C LYS A 31 -27.57 12.22 22.62
N GLU A 32 -27.29 13.50 22.66
CA GLU A 32 -26.59 14.21 21.62
C GLU A 32 -25.29 13.46 21.36
N VAL A 33 -25.24 12.76 20.23
CA VAL A 33 -24.02 12.09 19.76
C VAL A 33 -23.09 13.22 19.36
N GLU A 34 -22.16 13.54 20.26
CA GLU A 34 -21.09 14.48 19.99
C GLU A 34 -20.26 13.92 18.82
N VAL A 35 -20.55 14.40 17.63
CA VAL A 35 -19.75 14.11 16.43
C VAL A 35 -18.40 14.74 16.67
N ARG A 36 -17.47 13.92 17.17
CA ARG A 36 -16.07 14.28 17.33
C ARG A 36 -15.56 14.64 15.93
N GLN A 37 -15.43 15.92 15.65
CA GLN A 37 -14.74 16.39 14.46
C GLN A 37 -13.30 15.90 14.58
N GLU A 38 -12.96 14.88 13.80
CA GLU A 38 -11.56 14.49 13.63
C GLU A 38 -10.80 15.69 13.07
N ALA A 39 -9.72 16.05 13.74
CA ALA A 39 -8.83 17.11 13.26
C ALA A 39 -8.38 16.75 11.83
N PRO A 40 -8.24 17.73 10.93
CA PRO A 40 -7.76 17.47 9.58
C PRO A 40 -6.44 16.72 9.65
N VAL A 41 -6.40 15.49 9.15
CA VAL A 41 -5.15 14.74 9.00
C VAL A 41 -4.26 15.55 8.08
N ALA A 42 -3.10 15.97 8.60
CA ALA A 42 -2.12 16.70 7.79
C ALA A 42 -1.80 15.85 6.56
N LYS A 43 -1.93 16.44 5.38
CA LYS A 43 -1.65 15.75 4.13
C LYS A 43 -0.16 15.41 4.07
N THR A 44 0.18 14.14 3.93
CA THR A 44 1.57 13.69 3.78
C THR A 44 2.22 14.37 2.57
N ASP A 45 3.42 14.90 2.76
CA ASP A 45 4.26 15.43 1.68
C ASP A 45 4.90 14.25 0.92
N MET A 46 4.25 13.81 -0.14
CA MET A 46 4.73 12.67 -0.93
C MET A 46 6.00 12.95 -1.71
N ASP A 47 6.34 14.20 -2.00
CA ASP A 47 7.62 14.56 -2.63
C ASP A 47 8.78 14.37 -1.65
N ALA A 48 8.58 14.74 -0.38
CA ALA A 48 9.53 14.44 0.67
C ALA A 48 9.68 12.94 0.91
N VAL A 49 8.59 12.17 0.88
CA VAL A 49 8.62 10.71 0.97
C VAL A 49 9.40 10.11 -0.20
N LYS A 50 9.11 10.54 -1.43
CA LYS A 50 9.85 10.08 -2.62
C LYS A 50 11.34 10.31 -2.51
N THR A 51 11.75 11.47 -1.99
CA THR A 51 13.15 11.78 -1.76
C THR A 51 13.79 10.81 -0.75
N GLN A 52 13.11 10.51 0.36
CA GLN A 52 13.59 9.55 1.35
C GLN A 52 13.73 8.13 0.80
N ILE A 53 12.76 7.69 -0.02
CA ILE A 53 12.83 6.36 -0.67
C ILE A 53 13.99 6.33 -1.68
N GLN A 54 14.22 7.41 -2.45
CA GLN A 54 15.36 7.46 -3.36
C GLN A 54 16.72 7.41 -2.63
N GLU A 55 16.85 8.05 -1.48
CA GLU A 55 18.06 7.95 -0.63
C GLU A 55 18.26 6.52 -0.12
N LEU A 56 17.16 5.84 0.23
CA LEU A 56 17.19 4.44 0.62
C LEU A 56 17.65 3.54 -0.53
N GLU A 57 17.13 3.75 -1.74
CA GLU A 57 17.52 3.03 -2.95
C GLU A 57 18.99 3.29 -3.34
N ASN A 58 19.50 4.50 -3.13
CA ASN A 58 20.91 4.79 -3.34
C ASN A 58 21.80 3.98 -2.39
N THR A 59 21.41 3.91 -1.11
CA THR A 59 22.12 3.09 -0.10
C THR A 59 22.01 1.60 -0.43
N TRP A 60 20.84 1.15 -0.89
CA TRP A 60 20.64 -0.20 -1.40
C TRP A 60 21.62 -0.51 -2.54
N ALA A 61 21.71 0.38 -3.55
CA ALA A 61 22.60 0.22 -4.68
C ALA A 61 24.08 0.11 -4.26
N GLU A 62 24.51 0.90 -3.29
CA GLU A 62 25.88 0.82 -2.75
C GLU A 62 26.17 -0.55 -2.15
N VAL A 63 25.23 -1.07 -1.34
CA VAL A 63 25.37 -2.37 -0.68
C VAL A 63 25.27 -3.53 -1.69
N ASP A 64 24.37 -3.44 -2.68
CA ASP A 64 24.24 -4.42 -3.76
C ASP A 64 25.50 -4.49 -4.63
N ASN A 65 26.08 -3.34 -4.96
CA ASN A 65 27.31 -3.24 -5.75
C ASN A 65 28.54 -3.73 -4.95
N ALA A 66 28.53 -3.59 -3.62
CA ALA A 66 29.53 -4.19 -2.73
C ALA A 66 29.33 -5.70 -2.54
N ARG A 67 28.25 -6.30 -3.07
CA ARG A 67 27.88 -7.71 -2.94
C ARG A 67 27.72 -8.16 -1.47
N ASP A 68 27.24 -7.28 -0.62
CA ASP A 68 27.02 -7.54 0.80
C ASP A 68 25.56 -8.00 1.06
N ALA A 69 25.32 -9.29 0.85
CA ALA A 69 23.98 -9.87 1.02
C ALA A 69 23.48 -9.79 2.48
N GLU A 70 24.38 -9.77 3.46
CA GLU A 70 24.02 -9.59 4.87
C GLU A 70 23.42 -8.21 5.08
N LYS A 71 24.11 -7.16 4.64
CA LYS A 71 23.58 -5.78 4.77
C LYS A 71 22.32 -5.56 3.95
N ILE A 72 22.25 -6.10 2.73
CA ILE A 72 21.03 -5.98 1.89
C ILE A 72 19.83 -6.61 2.57
N SER A 73 20.01 -7.77 3.21
CA SER A 73 18.91 -8.45 3.89
C SER A 73 18.26 -7.60 4.99
N ASN A 74 18.99 -6.64 5.58
CA ASN A 74 18.48 -5.75 6.62
C ASN A 74 17.50 -4.69 6.13
N PHE A 75 17.42 -4.46 4.81
CA PHE A 75 16.36 -3.62 4.24
C PHE A 75 15.01 -4.32 4.21
N TYR A 76 14.96 -5.66 4.33
CA TYR A 76 13.73 -6.42 4.34
C TYR A 76 13.20 -6.66 5.75
N ALA A 77 11.90 -6.68 5.88
CA ALA A 77 11.24 -7.16 7.08
C ALA A 77 11.47 -8.67 7.26
N GLU A 78 11.34 -9.18 8.49
CA GLU A 78 11.49 -10.63 8.74
C GLU A 78 10.45 -11.47 7.99
N ASP A 79 9.25 -10.91 7.78
CA ASP A 79 8.11 -11.50 7.08
C ASP A 79 7.99 -11.04 5.61
N ALA A 80 9.05 -10.44 5.07
CA ALA A 80 9.07 -9.95 3.69
C ALA A 80 8.81 -11.04 2.65
N VAL A 81 8.25 -10.64 1.53
CA VAL A 81 8.00 -11.53 0.38
C VAL A 81 8.54 -10.88 -0.89
N VAL A 82 9.37 -11.62 -1.60
CA VAL A 82 9.92 -11.22 -2.90
C VAL A 82 9.37 -12.13 -4.00
N MET A 83 8.99 -11.52 -5.11
CA MET A 83 8.45 -12.17 -6.29
C MET A 83 9.23 -11.73 -7.53
N SER A 84 9.56 -12.67 -8.38
CA SER A 84 10.13 -12.40 -9.70
C SER A 84 9.54 -13.36 -10.72
N ALA A 85 9.61 -13.00 -12.01
CA ALA A 85 8.91 -13.73 -13.08
C ALA A 85 9.33 -15.20 -13.17
N ASP A 86 10.61 -15.48 -12.96
CA ASP A 86 11.22 -16.78 -13.28
C ASP A 86 11.55 -17.63 -12.05
N LYS A 87 11.10 -17.21 -10.86
CA LYS A 87 11.38 -17.91 -9.61
C LYS A 87 10.12 -18.11 -8.78
N PRO A 88 10.05 -19.18 -7.96
CA PRO A 88 9.05 -19.26 -6.91
C PRO A 88 9.13 -18.07 -5.95
N MET A 89 7.99 -17.71 -5.37
CA MET A 89 7.92 -16.68 -4.33
C MET A 89 8.84 -17.03 -3.16
N ILE A 90 9.66 -16.05 -2.74
CA ILE A 90 10.60 -16.18 -1.64
C ILE A 90 10.01 -15.47 -0.42
N LYS A 91 9.99 -16.15 0.73
CA LYS A 91 9.37 -15.63 1.96
C LYS A 91 10.38 -15.63 3.10
N GLY A 92 10.46 -14.49 3.77
CA GLY A 92 11.29 -14.26 4.95
C GLY A 92 12.70 -13.80 4.61
N ARG A 93 13.23 -12.94 5.48
CA ARG A 93 14.54 -12.28 5.33
C ARG A 93 15.67 -13.25 5.05
N GLU A 94 15.76 -14.36 5.78
CA GLU A 94 16.83 -15.35 5.62
C GLU A 94 16.80 -16.05 4.24
N ALA A 95 15.60 -16.37 3.74
CA ALA A 95 15.48 -16.96 2.41
C ALA A 95 15.81 -15.94 1.30
N ILE A 96 15.44 -14.68 1.50
CA ILE A 96 15.79 -13.56 0.61
C ILE A 96 17.30 -13.36 0.59
N LYS A 97 17.95 -13.32 1.76
CA LYS A 97 19.42 -13.23 1.87
C LYS A 97 20.12 -14.32 1.06
N LYS A 98 19.69 -15.58 1.22
CA LYS A 98 20.27 -16.71 0.50
C LYS A 98 20.08 -16.60 -1.02
N ASP A 99 18.94 -16.10 -1.50
CA ASP A 99 18.72 -15.86 -2.93
C ASP A 99 19.62 -14.72 -3.45
N MET A 100 19.79 -13.67 -2.65
CA MET A 100 20.69 -12.55 -2.95
C MET A 100 22.16 -13.00 -3.03
N GLU A 101 22.62 -13.82 -2.10
CA GLU A 101 23.96 -14.42 -2.13
C GLU A 101 24.22 -15.17 -3.44
N ALA A 102 23.27 -16.02 -3.86
CA ALA A 102 23.38 -16.77 -5.10
C ALA A 102 23.35 -15.85 -6.33
N SER A 103 22.49 -14.84 -6.33
CA SER A 103 22.37 -13.86 -7.41
C SER A 103 23.64 -13.00 -7.56
N MET A 104 24.22 -12.57 -6.45
CA MET A 104 25.47 -11.79 -6.42
C MET A 104 26.67 -12.61 -6.87
N ALA A 105 26.73 -13.89 -6.48
CA ALA A 105 27.78 -14.81 -6.91
C ALA A 105 27.75 -15.09 -8.41
N ALA A 106 26.59 -15.10 -9.03
CA ALA A 106 26.39 -15.30 -10.47
C ALA A 106 26.65 -14.05 -11.32
N ARG A 107 26.77 -12.88 -10.70
CA ARG A 107 26.96 -11.61 -11.39
C ARG A 107 28.39 -11.48 -11.91
N GLU A 108 28.56 -10.96 -13.13
CA GLU A 108 29.87 -10.68 -13.70
C GLU A 108 30.71 -9.75 -12.79
N GLU A 109 32.01 -9.96 -12.79
CA GLU A 109 32.95 -9.13 -12.03
C GLU A 109 32.93 -7.68 -12.55
N GLY A 110 32.87 -6.72 -11.62
CA GLY A 110 32.79 -5.29 -11.95
C GLY A 110 31.41 -4.80 -12.44
N ALA A 111 30.45 -5.69 -12.64
CA ALA A 111 29.09 -5.27 -12.98
C ALA A 111 28.41 -4.57 -11.81
N THR A 112 27.69 -3.49 -12.13
CA THR A 112 26.99 -2.64 -11.16
C THR A 112 25.51 -2.51 -11.48
N ALA A 113 24.74 -2.07 -10.49
CA ALA A 113 23.33 -1.74 -10.63
C ALA A 113 23.03 -0.36 -10.03
N LYS A 114 21.99 0.29 -10.53
CA LYS A 114 21.37 1.46 -9.91
C LYS A 114 19.85 1.33 -9.96
N TYR A 115 19.21 1.99 -9.00
CA TYR A 115 17.77 1.98 -8.81
C TYR A 115 17.26 3.43 -8.81
N GLU A 116 16.16 3.66 -9.50
CA GLU A 116 15.56 4.99 -9.69
C GLU A 116 14.09 4.92 -9.30
N VAL A 117 13.68 5.74 -8.33
CA VAL A 117 12.30 5.86 -7.91
C VAL A 117 11.54 6.70 -8.93
N LEU A 118 10.67 6.08 -9.67
CA LEU A 118 9.84 6.76 -10.67
C LEU A 118 8.65 7.46 -10.01
N ASP A 119 7.96 6.74 -9.12
CA ASP A 119 6.78 7.25 -8.44
C ASP A 119 6.58 6.58 -7.07
N VAL A 120 5.83 7.24 -6.17
CA VAL A 120 5.45 6.72 -4.86
C VAL A 120 3.98 6.99 -4.56
N TYR A 121 3.32 6.05 -3.90
CA TYR A 121 1.92 6.12 -3.47
C TYR A 121 1.79 5.69 -2.00
N GLY A 122 0.76 6.18 -1.34
CA GLY A 122 0.45 5.82 0.04
C GLY A 122 0.53 7.01 0.98
N ASP A 123 1.12 6.77 2.14
CA ASP A 123 1.35 7.78 3.16
C ASP A 123 2.76 7.59 3.78
N GLU A 124 3.07 8.35 4.85
CA GLU A 124 4.37 8.29 5.50
C GLU A 124 4.66 6.96 6.23
N ASN A 125 3.65 6.09 6.43
CA ASN A 125 3.80 4.82 7.15
C ASN A 125 3.88 3.62 6.21
N VAL A 126 3.14 3.70 5.09
CA VAL A 126 3.13 2.66 4.06
C VAL A 126 3.29 3.30 2.69
N VAL A 127 4.42 3.03 2.05
CA VAL A 127 4.78 3.57 0.74
C VAL A 127 4.82 2.45 -0.27
N THR A 128 4.09 2.61 -1.37
CA THR A 128 4.27 1.79 -2.57
C THR A 128 5.15 2.57 -3.53
N GLU A 129 6.29 2.01 -3.85
CA GLU A 129 7.25 2.53 -4.81
C GLU A 129 7.07 1.86 -6.16
N ILE A 130 7.20 2.63 -7.23
CA ILE A 130 7.41 2.16 -8.59
C ILE A 130 8.81 2.60 -9.00
N GLY A 131 9.66 1.64 -9.33
CA GLY A 131 11.05 1.90 -9.63
C GLY A 131 11.54 1.24 -10.92
N LYS A 132 12.71 1.71 -11.34
CA LYS A 132 13.48 1.19 -12.47
C LYS A 132 14.85 0.76 -12.01
N SER A 133 15.26 -0.43 -12.42
CA SER A 133 16.62 -0.90 -12.26
C SER A 133 17.40 -0.80 -13.58
N THR A 134 18.69 -0.52 -13.47
CA THR A 134 19.63 -0.52 -14.62
C THR A 134 20.88 -1.27 -14.20
N ARG A 135 21.26 -2.29 -14.96
CA ARG A 135 22.51 -3.04 -14.76
C ARG A 135 23.53 -2.65 -15.83
N MET A 136 24.78 -2.51 -15.41
CA MET A 136 25.88 -2.12 -16.25
C MET A 136 27.02 -3.13 -16.08
N ASP A 137 27.78 -3.38 -17.16
CA ASP A 137 29.02 -4.13 -17.12
C ASP A 137 30.16 -3.32 -16.46
N ALA A 138 31.35 -3.91 -16.34
CA ALA A 138 32.52 -3.25 -15.78
C ALA A 138 33.00 -2.01 -16.57
N ALA A 139 32.62 -1.87 -17.83
CA ALA A 139 32.91 -0.70 -18.67
C ALA A 139 31.85 0.40 -18.55
N GLY A 140 30.79 0.19 -17.75
CA GLY A 140 29.68 1.12 -17.57
C GLY A 140 28.61 1.06 -18.68
N LYS A 141 28.69 0.07 -19.58
CA LYS A 141 27.69 -0.11 -20.62
C LYS A 141 26.45 -0.78 -20.02
N VAL A 142 25.28 -0.28 -20.35
CA VAL A 142 24.00 -0.88 -19.91
C VAL A 142 23.81 -2.23 -20.60
N ILE A 143 23.67 -3.28 -19.78
CA ILE A 143 23.45 -4.67 -20.22
C ILE A 143 22.02 -5.13 -20.00
N SER A 144 21.30 -4.59 -19.02
CA SER A 144 19.87 -4.82 -18.85
C SER A 144 19.20 -3.67 -18.11
N THR A 145 17.88 -3.57 -18.30
CA THR A 145 16.98 -2.74 -17.50
C THR A 145 15.88 -3.60 -16.90
N GLY A 146 15.24 -3.08 -15.88
CA GLY A 146 14.08 -3.70 -15.25
C GLY A 146 13.19 -2.67 -14.61
N LYS A 147 12.09 -3.14 -14.09
CA LYS A 147 11.11 -2.38 -13.33
C LYS A 147 10.69 -3.16 -12.12
N TYR A 148 10.31 -2.47 -11.07
CA TYR A 148 9.89 -3.11 -9.84
C TYR A 148 8.82 -2.30 -9.11
N ILE A 149 8.12 -2.97 -8.25
CA ILE A 149 7.26 -2.38 -7.23
C ILE A 149 7.77 -2.87 -5.90
N ALA A 150 8.03 -1.95 -4.96
CA ALA A 150 8.35 -2.26 -3.59
C ALA A 150 7.31 -1.63 -2.66
N ILE A 151 6.94 -2.35 -1.60
CA ILE A 151 6.10 -1.83 -0.52
C ILE A 151 6.97 -1.72 0.71
N TRP A 152 7.08 -0.49 1.18
CA TRP A 152 7.83 -0.10 2.36
C TRP A 152 6.89 0.18 3.52
N GLU A 153 7.17 -0.39 4.67
CA GLU A 153 6.49 -0.04 5.93
C GLU A 153 7.46 0.64 6.88
N LYS A 154 7.00 1.67 7.56
CA LYS A 154 7.78 2.33 8.61
C LYS A 154 7.65 1.56 9.91
N ARG A 155 8.67 0.78 10.25
CA ARG A 155 8.77 0.02 11.50
C ARG A 155 9.87 0.62 12.36
N ASP A 156 9.56 0.99 13.60
CA ASP A 156 10.50 1.65 14.53
C ASP A 156 11.18 2.89 13.94
N GLY A 157 10.43 3.67 13.14
CA GLY A 157 10.89 4.91 12.51
C GLY A 157 11.74 4.72 11.26
N LYS A 158 11.95 3.49 10.78
CA LYS A 158 12.73 3.16 9.57
C LYS A 158 11.86 2.44 8.55
N TYR A 159 12.05 2.74 7.28
CA TYR A 159 11.42 1.97 6.22
C TYR A 159 12.08 0.61 6.08
N VAL A 160 11.26 -0.44 6.02
CA VAL A 160 11.67 -1.81 5.67
C VAL A 160 10.78 -2.32 4.54
N CYS A 161 11.38 -2.99 3.56
CA CYS A 161 10.66 -3.60 2.46
C CYS A 161 9.89 -4.83 2.95
N VAL A 162 8.57 -4.82 2.79
CA VAL A 162 7.69 -5.93 3.17
C VAL A 162 7.27 -6.76 1.97
N ARG A 163 7.19 -6.15 0.78
CA ARG A 163 6.84 -6.82 -0.48
C ARG A 163 7.64 -6.22 -1.61
N GLU A 164 8.14 -7.06 -2.48
CA GLU A 164 8.81 -6.63 -3.70
C GLU A 164 8.37 -7.52 -4.86
N MET A 165 8.19 -6.90 -6.02
CA MET A 165 7.97 -7.58 -7.27
C MET A 165 8.84 -6.96 -8.33
N SER A 166 9.69 -7.76 -8.98
CA SER A 166 10.64 -7.27 -9.96
C SER A 166 10.56 -8.04 -11.28
N PHE A 167 10.82 -7.33 -12.36
CA PHE A 167 10.82 -7.84 -13.74
C PHE A 167 12.03 -7.29 -14.48
N THR A 168 12.79 -8.16 -15.12
CA THR A 168 13.81 -7.76 -16.07
C THR A 168 13.13 -7.49 -17.41
N ASP A 169 13.46 -6.36 -18.05
CA ASP A 169 13.08 -6.11 -19.44
C ASP A 169 13.85 -7.07 -20.36
N LYS A 170 13.43 -7.18 -21.60
CA LYS A 170 14.19 -8.00 -22.57
C LYS A 170 15.64 -7.52 -22.62
N GLU A 171 16.56 -8.46 -22.66
CA GLU A 171 17.97 -8.15 -22.88
C GLU A 171 18.11 -7.26 -24.13
N ILE A 172 18.94 -6.22 -24.00
CA ILE A 172 19.27 -5.36 -25.14
C ILE A 172 20.23 -6.19 -26.00
N SER A 173 19.66 -6.99 -26.91
CA SER A 173 20.46 -7.69 -27.92
C SER A 173 21.18 -6.66 -28.78
N GLN A 174 22.48 -6.82 -28.88
CA GLN A 174 23.37 -5.99 -29.71
C GLN A 174 23.26 -6.37 -31.17
#